data_e2d8cc587a6f6583e5686a3b7fe61653
#
_entry.id   e2d8cc587a6f6583e5686a3b7fe61653
#
_cell.length_a   1.000
_cell.length_b   1.000
_cell.length_c   1.000
_cell.angle_alpha   90.00
_cell.angle_beta   90.00
_cell.angle_gamma   90.00
#
_symmetry.space_group_name_H-M   'P 1'
#
loop_
_entity.id
_entity.type
_entity.pdbx_description
1 polymer ?
#
loop_
_entity_poly.entity_id
_entity_poly.type
_entity_poly.pdbx_seq_one_letter_code
_entity_poly.pdbx_strand_id
1 'polypeptide(L)'
;MSGYRSPEAWIEAAWQELDGPDTGRRDGCLEVVSDMLETGRLSQDGAERAVERLVAVALSDESHTLRESALHAICTAATPYELPYRVVEPLAAGVDGFEPLLLEYVLAVLGSTDDRAVLPVLERFLRHPHPDVRREAADAVNELRRLRESPGEGTA
;
A
#
# COMPACT_ATOMS: atom_id res chain seq x y z
N MET A 1 -28.18 13.73 20.81
CA MET A 1 -27.89 12.75 19.73
C MET A 1 -26.60 13.14 19.05
N SER A 2 -25.57 12.37 19.30
CA SER A 2 -24.29 12.65 18.68
C SER A 2 -24.31 12.17 17.24
N GLY A 3 -24.10 13.07 16.29
CA GLY A 3 -23.87 12.72 14.90
C GLY A 3 -22.48 12.13 14.65
N TYR A 4 -21.85 11.61 15.71
CA TYR A 4 -20.51 11.05 15.60
C TYR A 4 -20.56 9.68 14.93
N ARG A 5 -19.92 9.58 13.78
CA ARG A 5 -19.68 8.30 13.13
C ARG A 5 -18.28 7.85 13.50
N SER A 6 -18.15 6.58 13.82
CA SER A 6 -16.81 5.99 14.02
C SER A 6 -16.01 6.07 12.72
N PRO A 7 -14.67 6.06 12.79
CA PRO A 7 -13.84 5.98 11.58
C PRO A 7 -14.22 4.80 10.69
N GLU A 8 -14.55 3.65 11.28
CA GLU A 8 -14.97 2.46 10.54
C GLU A 8 -16.29 2.70 9.79
N ALA A 9 -17.23 3.42 10.38
CA ALA A 9 -18.49 3.76 9.71
C ALA A 9 -18.27 4.72 8.55
N TRP A 10 -17.35 5.66 8.69
CA TRP A 10 -16.99 6.59 7.62
C TRP A 10 -16.38 5.85 6.42
N ILE A 11 -15.47 4.91 6.69
CA ILE A 11 -14.81 4.17 5.63
C ILE A 11 -15.79 3.23 4.92
N GLU A 12 -16.74 2.63 5.65
CA GLU A 12 -17.78 1.80 5.03
C GLU A 12 -18.66 2.62 4.10
N ALA A 13 -19.02 3.85 4.49
CA ALA A 13 -19.79 4.73 3.64
C ALA A 13 -19.01 5.10 2.37
N ALA A 14 -17.70 5.32 2.50
CA ALA A 14 -16.83 5.61 1.36
C ALA A 14 -16.77 4.43 0.39
N TRP A 15 -16.65 3.19 0.90
CA TRP A 15 -16.60 2.01 0.03
C TRP A 15 -17.84 1.84 -0.86
N GLN A 16 -18.99 2.31 -0.43
CA GLN A 16 -20.20 2.24 -1.25
C GLN A 16 -20.08 3.04 -2.54
N GLU A 17 -19.37 4.16 -2.51
CA GLU A 17 -19.12 4.98 -3.71
C GLU A 17 -18.15 4.28 -4.69
N LEU A 18 -17.27 3.43 -4.17
CA LEU A 18 -16.30 2.70 -5.00
C LEU A 18 -16.98 1.76 -5.98
N ASP A 19 -18.11 1.18 -5.61
CA ASP A 19 -18.85 0.24 -6.44
C ASP A 19 -19.74 0.93 -7.47
N GLY A 20 -19.81 2.27 -7.44
CA GLY A 20 -20.62 3.04 -8.37
C GLY A 20 -19.97 3.22 -9.73
N PRO A 21 -20.73 3.68 -10.75
CA PRO A 21 -20.22 3.84 -12.11
C PRO A 21 -19.43 5.13 -12.33
N ASP A 22 -19.50 6.09 -11.43
CA ASP A 22 -18.87 7.40 -11.59
C ASP A 22 -17.40 7.36 -11.15
N THR A 23 -16.48 7.50 -12.09
CA THR A 23 -15.03 7.44 -11.82
C THR A 23 -14.59 8.55 -10.86
N GLY A 24 -15.14 9.74 -10.97
CA GLY A 24 -14.82 10.85 -10.07
C GLY A 24 -15.22 10.57 -8.63
N ARG A 25 -16.40 9.96 -8.43
CA ARG A 25 -16.86 9.58 -7.09
C ARG A 25 -16.07 8.43 -6.52
N ARG A 26 -15.68 7.49 -7.38
CA ARG A 26 -14.81 6.38 -7.00
C ARG A 26 -13.45 6.89 -6.53
N ASP A 27 -12.87 7.83 -7.27
CA ASP A 27 -11.60 8.45 -6.89
C ASP A 27 -11.73 9.25 -5.59
N GLY A 28 -12.82 9.99 -5.41
CA GLY A 28 -13.13 10.69 -4.17
C GLY A 28 -13.24 9.75 -2.97
N CYS A 29 -13.78 8.55 -3.18
CA CYS A 29 -13.79 7.51 -2.16
C CYS A 29 -12.37 7.14 -1.73
N LEU A 30 -11.47 6.93 -2.70
CA LEU A 30 -10.09 6.58 -2.40
C LEU A 30 -9.35 7.71 -1.67
N GLU A 31 -9.66 8.97 -1.98
CA GLU A 31 -9.11 10.10 -1.23
C GLU A 31 -9.54 10.09 0.23
N VAL A 32 -10.82 9.85 0.49
CA VAL A 32 -11.34 9.75 1.86
C VAL A 32 -10.65 8.62 2.62
N VAL A 33 -10.52 7.46 1.99
CA VAL A 33 -9.85 6.31 2.60
C VAL A 33 -8.39 6.63 2.88
N SER A 34 -7.70 7.29 1.95
CA SER A 34 -6.31 7.70 2.12
C SER A 34 -6.14 8.63 3.31
N ASP A 35 -7.01 9.63 3.44
CA ASP A 35 -6.99 10.57 4.56
C ASP A 35 -7.18 9.86 5.90
N MET A 36 -8.10 8.91 5.95
CA MET A 36 -8.35 8.15 7.18
C MET A 36 -7.17 7.26 7.56
N LEU A 37 -6.51 6.67 6.58
CA LEU A 37 -5.31 5.88 6.82
C LEU A 37 -4.14 6.76 7.26
N GLU A 38 -3.98 7.92 6.64
CA GLU A 38 -2.91 8.86 6.98
C GLU A 38 -3.01 9.34 8.42
N THR A 39 -4.22 9.58 8.93
CA THR A 39 -4.43 10.06 10.29
C THR A 39 -4.26 9.00 11.37
N GLY A 40 -4.19 7.72 10.99
CA GLY A 40 -4.04 6.62 11.94
C GLY A 40 -5.24 6.40 12.85
N ARG A 41 -6.43 6.84 12.43
CA ARG A 41 -7.65 6.76 13.26
C ARG A 41 -8.32 5.39 13.24
N LEU A 42 -8.02 4.57 12.25
CA LEU A 42 -8.57 3.22 12.20
C LEU A 42 -7.81 2.31 13.16
N SER A 43 -8.48 1.26 13.63
CA SER A 43 -7.77 0.18 14.32
C SER A 43 -6.80 -0.49 13.36
N GLN A 44 -5.82 -1.22 13.89
CA GLN A 44 -4.88 -1.99 13.06
C GLN A 44 -5.64 -2.94 12.12
N ASP A 45 -6.63 -3.68 12.67
CA ASP A 45 -7.45 -4.59 11.86
C ASP A 45 -8.25 -3.85 10.79
N GLY A 46 -8.81 -2.69 11.14
CA GLY A 46 -9.55 -1.85 10.20
C GLY A 46 -8.66 -1.35 9.06
N ALA A 47 -7.44 -0.93 9.39
CA ALA A 47 -6.46 -0.50 8.40
C ALA A 47 -6.06 -1.65 7.48
N GLU A 48 -5.84 -2.84 8.02
CA GLU A 48 -5.49 -4.01 7.20
C GLU A 48 -6.61 -4.37 6.23
N ARG A 49 -7.86 -4.34 6.68
CA ARG A 49 -9.01 -4.60 5.80
C ARG A 49 -9.14 -3.54 4.71
N ALA A 50 -8.89 -2.28 5.05
CA ALA A 50 -8.90 -1.20 4.07
C ALA A 50 -7.80 -1.40 3.02
N VAL A 51 -6.60 -1.74 3.45
CA VAL A 51 -5.48 -2.01 2.55
C VAL A 51 -5.77 -3.20 1.64
N GLU A 52 -6.37 -4.26 2.16
CA GLU A 52 -6.77 -5.41 1.32
C GLU A 52 -7.71 -4.99 0.19
N ARG A 53 -8.67 -4.11 0.47
CA ARG A 53 -9.58 -3.59 -0.57
C ARG A 53 -8.84 -2.72 -1.57
N LEU A 54 -7.92 -1.88 -1.10
CA LEU A 54 -7.10 -1.04 -1.97
C LEU A 54 -6.20 -1.88 -2.88
N VAL A 55 -5.64 -2.96 -2.36
CA VAL A 55 -4.84 -3.91 -3.14
C VAL A 55 -5.70 -4.51 -4.27
N ALA A 56 -6.93 -4.88 -3.98
CA ALA A 56 -7.85 -5.41 -5.00
C ALA A 56 -8.12 -4.37 -6.11
N VAL A 57 -8.31 -3.11 -5.74
CA VAL A 57 -8.48 -2.02 -6.72
C VAL A 57 -7.23 -1.87 -7.58
N ALA A 58 -6.05 -1.86 -6.96
CA ALA A 58 -4.79 -1.71 -7.68
C ALA A 58 -4.55 -2.82 -8.69
N LEU A 59 -5.03 -4.03 -8.40
CA LEU A 59 -4.82 -5.20 -9.27
C LEU A 59 -5.89 -5.37 -10.34
N SER A 60 -7.12 -4.95 -10.07
CA SER A 60 -8.26 -5.31 -10.92
C SER A 60 -8.92 -4.15 -11.65
N ASP A 61 -8.66 -2.92 -11.24
CA ASP A 61 -9.33 -1.78 -11.86
C ASP A 61 -8.77 -1.46 -13.24
N GLU A 62 -9.66 -1.07 -14.15
CA GLU A 62 -9.29 -0.69 -15.51
C GLU A 62 -8.72 0.73 -15.57
N SER A 63 -9.06 1.58 -14.61
CA SER A 63 -8.62 2.97 -14.59
C SER A 63 -7.23 3.10 -13.99
N HIS A 64 -6.31 3.64 -14.77
CA HIS A 64 -4.96 3.95 -14.29
C HIS A 64 -5.01 4.91 -13.10
N THR A 65 -5.89 5.92 -13.15
CA THR A 65 -6.05 6.90 -12.06
C THR A 65 -6.47 6.24 -10.77
N LEU A 66 -7.44 5.33 -10.81
CA LEU A 66 -7.91 4.62 -9.61
C LEU A 66 -6.84 3.69 -9.07
N ARG A 67 -6.10 3.02 -9.93
CA ARG A 67 -4.99 2.17 -9.51
C ARG A 67 -3.91 2.98 -8.80
N GLU A 68 -3.56 4.13 -9.37
CA GLU A 68 -2.58 5.03 -8.75
C GLU A 68 -3.06 5.56 -7.40
N SER A 69 -4.31 6.01 -7.32
CA SER A 69 -4.90 6.50 -6.07
C SER A 69 -4.91 5.42 -5.00
N ALA A 70 -5.25 4.18 -5.39
CA ALA A 70 -5.25 3.06 -4.46
C ALA A 70 -3.85 2.76 -3.93
N LEU A 71 -2.84 2.72 -4.79
CA LEU A 71 -1.45 2.47 -4.40
C LEU A 71 -0.92 3.60 -3.52
N HIS A 72 -1.25 4.84 -3.84
CA HIS A 72 -0.88 5.99 -3.02
C HIS A 72 -1.47 5.87 -1.61
N ALA A 73 -2.74 5.50 -1.50
CA ALA A 73 -3.40 5.30 -0.20
C ALA A 73 -2.72 4.20 0.62
N ILE A 74 -2.31 3.11 -0.02
CA ILE A 74 -1.57 2.04 0.67
C ILE A 74 -0.23 2.57 1.19
N CYS A 75 0.47 3.36 0.39
CA CYS A 75 1.73 3.98 0.81
C CYS A 75 1.53 4.88 2.03
N THR A 76 0.45 5.68 2.07
CA THR A 76 0.19 6.55 3.22
C THR A 76 -0.09 5.75 4.48
N ALA A 77 -0.70 4.57 4.35
CA ALA A 77 -0.97 3.70 5.49
C ALA A 77 0.31 3.15 6.14
N ALA A 78 1.37 3.03 5.38
CA ALA A 78 2.62 2.41 5.84
C ALA A 78 3.34 3.20 6.94
N THR A 79 3.02 4.49 7.14
CA THR A 79 3.62 5.31 8.19
C THR A 79 2.93 5.09 9.55
N PRO A 80 1.60 5.28 9.67
CA PRO A 80 0.94 5.09 10.96
C PRO A 80 0.68 3.61 11.31
N TYR A 81 0.73 2.70 10.35
CA TYR A 81 0.43 1.29 10.58
C TYR A 81 1.58 0.39 10.16
N GLU A 82 1.73 -0.72 10.84
CA GLU A 82 2.61 -1.79 10.39
C GLU A 82 1.81 -2.69 9.45
N LEU A 83 2.16 -2.68 8.16
CA LEU A 83 1.46 -3.50 7.17
C LEU A 83 2.13 -4.87 7.07
N PRO A 84 1.43 -5.95 7.48
CA PRO A 84 2.00 -7.29 7.33
C PRO A 84 2.08 -7.67 5.86
N TYR A 85 3.11 -8.42 5.50
CA TYR A 85 3.30 -8.86 4.10
C TYR A 85 2.07 -9.57 3.53
N ARG A 86 1.40 -10.41 4.33
CA ARG A 86 0.21 -11.15 3.88
C ARG A 86 -0.89 -10.25 3.29
N VAL A 87 -0.98 -9.01 3.76
CA VAL A 87 -1.99 -8.05 3.30
C VAL A 87 -1.67 -7.51 1.91
N VAL A 88 -0.39 -7.35 1.59
CA VAL A 88 0.08 -6.78 0.32
C VAL A 88 0.71 -7.81 -0.60
N GLU A 89 0.78 -9.07 -0.18
CA GLU A 89 1.34 -10.16 -0.98
C GLU A 89 0.79 -10.24 -2.41
N PRO A 90 -0.53 -10.03 -2.65
CA PRO A 90 -1.04 -10.06 -4.03
C PRO A 90 -0.38 -9.04 -4.96
N LEU A 91 0.13 -7.92 -4.42
CA LEU A 91 0.89 -6.96 -5.22
C LEU A 91 2.22 -7.57 -5.70
N ALA A 92 2.87 -8.36 -4.85
CA ALA A 92 4.10 -9.05 -5.22
C ALA A 92 3.83 -10.11 -6.30
N ALA A 93 2.75 -10.85 -6.16
CA ALA A 93 2.35 -11.85 -7.15
C ALA A 93 1.99 -11.22 -8.50
N GLY A 94 1.40 -10.03 -8.48
CA GLY A 94 0.98 -9.31 -9.69
C GLY A 94 1.97 -8.25 -10.17
N VAL A 95 3.20 -8.28 -9.68
CA VAL A 95 4.18 -7.21 -9.89
C VAL A 95 4.49 -6.94 -11.37
N ASP A 96 4.43 -7.96 -12.21
CA ASP A 96 4.72 -7.81 -13.63
C ASP A 96 3.62 -7.10 -14.42
N GLY A 97 2.45 -6.91 -13.81
CA GLY A 97 1.31 -6.21 -14.43
C GLY A 97 1.33 -4.70 -14.25
N PHE A 98 2.33 -4.15 -13.57
CA PHE A 98 2.40 -2.71 -13.31
C PHE A 98 3.40 -2.01 -14.23
N GLU A 99 2.99 -0.88 -14.77
CA GLU A 99 3.89 0.00 -15.51
C GLU A 99 4.80 0.78 -14.54
N PRO A 100 5.92 1.36 -15.04
CA PRO A 100 6.96 1.90 -14.16
C PRO A 100 6.48 2.83 -13.05
N LEU A 101 5.58 3.77 -13.34
CA LEU A 101 5.09 4.70 -12.33
C LEU A 101 4.36 3.99 -11.19
N LEU A 102 3.49 3.04 -11.52
CA LEU A 102 2.76 2.27 -10.51
C LEU A 102 3.67 1.28 -9.80
N LEU A 103 4.65 0.75 -10.53
CA LEU A 103 5.63 -0.19 -9.98
C LEU A 103 6.44 0.45 -8.84
N GLU A 104 6.78 1.74 -8.95
CA GLU A 104 7.47 2.43 -7.87
C GLU A 104 6.67 2.37 -6.56
N TYR A 105 5.36 2.62 -6.63
CA TYR A 105 4.50 2.50 -5.45
C TYR A 105 4.50 1.07 -4.90
N VAL A 106 4.37 0.09 -5.78
CA VAL A 106 4.35 -1.31 -5.37
C VAL A 106 5.63 -1.70 -4.64
N LEU A 107 6.79 -1.32 -5.16
CA LEU A 107 8.07 -1.62 -4.54
C LEU A 107 8.23 -0.91 -3.19
N ALA A 108 7.78 0.33 -3.08
CA ALA A 108 7.78 1.06 -1.81
C ALA A 108 6.90 0.37 -0.77
N VAL A 109 5.71 -0.05 -1.15
CA VAL A 109 4.78 -0.77 -0.25
C VAL A 109 5.41 -2.08 0.22
N LEU A 110 5.96 -2.87 -0.69
CA LEU A 110 6.58 -4.15 -0.34
C LEU A 110 7.75 -3.95 0.62
N GLY A 111 8.58 -2.94 0.35
CA GLY A 111 9.72 -2.61 1.23
C GLY A 111 9.27 -2.18 2.62
N SER A 112 8.11 -1.54 2.74
CA SER A 112 7.61 -1.05 4.03
C SER A 112 7.12 -2.15 4.96
N THR A 113 6.94 -3.37 4.46
CA THR A 113 6.49 -4.50 5.29
C THR A 113 7.59 -5.02 6.22
N ASP A 114 8.84 -4.67 5.96
CA ASP A 114 10.02 -5.15 6.70
C ASP A 114 10.14 -6.68 6.71
N ASP A 115 9.45 -7.35 5.80
CA ASP A 115 9.45 -8.80 5.68
C ASP A 115 10.48 -9.24 4.64
N ARG A 116 11.37 -10.13 5.05
CA ARG A 116 12.45 -10.62 4.19
C ARG A 116 11.94 -11.42 2.99
N ALA A 117 10.71 -11.89 3.04
CA ALA A 117 10.09 -12.59 1.90
C ALA A 117 10.00 -11.71 0.66
N VAL A 118 10.01 -10.37 0.81
CA VAL A 118 9.95 -9.45 -0.32
C VAL A 118 11.30 -9.27 -1.03
N LEU A 119 12.42 -9.65 -0.39
CA LEU A 119 13.75 -9.44 -0.97
C LEU A 119 13.91 -10.02 -2.39
N PRO A 120 13.54 -11.29 -2.65
CA PRO A 120 13.67 -11.83 -4.00
C PRO A 120 12.89 -11.04 -5.05
N VAL A 121 11.73 -10.52 -4.67
CA VAL A 121 10.92 -9.71 -5.58
C VAL A 121 11.62 -8.39 -5.87
N LEU A 122 12.07 -7.69 -4.83
CA LEU A 122 12.76 -6.40 -4.97
C LEU A 122 14.05 -6.52 -5.78
N GLU A 123 14.81 -7.58 -5.55
CA GLU A 123 16.09 -7.80 -6.23
C GLU A 123 15.95 -7.95 -7.75
N ARG A 124 14.80 -8.44 -8.21
CA ARG A 124 14.50 -8.54 -9.65
C ARG A 124 14.52 -7.18 -10.34
N PHE A 125 14.24 -6.10 -9.61
CA PHE A 125 14.11 -4.76 -10.17
C PHE A 125 15.35 -3.89 -10.02
N LEU A 126 16.41 -4.40 -9.42
CA LEU A 126 17.68 -3.66 -9.29
C LEU A 126 18.33 -3.33 -10.63
N ARG A 127 17.97 -4.07 -11.68
CA ARG A 127 18.48 -3.85 -13.04
C ARG A 127 17.37 -3.46 -14.02
N HIS A 128 16.26 -2.98 -13.51
CA HIS A 128 15.13 -2.57 -14.35
C HIS A 128 15.57 -1.44 -15.30
N PRO A 129 15.07 -1.40 -16.56
CA PRO A 129 15.43 -0.35 -17.52
C PRO A 129 15.10 1.07 -17.04
N HIS A 130 14.04 1.23 -16.26
CA HIS A 130 13.61 2.54 -15.77
C HIS A 130 14.40 2.94 -14.53
N PRO A 131 15.10 4.11 -14.53
CA PRO A 131 15.98 4.49 -13.42
C PRO A 131 15.24 4.70 -12.09
N ASP A 132 14.02 5.22 -12.10
CA ASP A 132 13.27 5.44 -10.87
C ASP A 132 12.86 4.11 -10.23
N VAL A 133 12.52 3.11 -11.03
CA VAL A 133 12.23 1.76 -10.54
C VAL A 133 13.47 1.15 -9.90
N ARG A 134 14.63 1.27 -10.55
CA ARG A 134 15.91 0.78 -9.97
C ARG A 134 16.19 1.43 -8.62
N ARG A 135 15.99 2.75 -8.54
CA ARG A 135 16.24 3.51 -7.31
C ARG A 135 15.34 3.03 -6.19
N GLU A 136 14.05 2.89 -6.47
CA GLU A 136 13.09 2.43 -5.47
C GLU A 136 13.42 1.02 -4.99
N ALA A 137 13.77 0.13 -5.90
CA ALA A 137 14.16 -1.23 -5.56
C ALA A 137 15.42 -1.23 -4.67
N ALA A 138 16.43 -0.42 -5.04
CA ALA A 138 17.67 -0.34 -4.29
C ALA A 138 17.44 0.22 -2.88
N ASP A 139 16.63 1.25 -2.76
CA ASP A 139 16.30 1.85 -1.46
C ASP A 139 15.61 0.83 -0.55
N ALA A 140 14.63 0.11 -1.09
CA ALA A 140 13.90 -0.90 -0.35
C ALA A 140 14.81 -2.07 0.09
N VAL A 141 15.67 -2.54 -0.79
CA VAL A 141 16.62 -3.62 -0.48
C VAL A 141 17.60 -3.16 0.62
N ASN A 142 18.12 -1.95 0.49
CA ASN A 142 19.08 -1.41 1.46
C ASN A 142 18.44 -1.25 2.84
N GLU A 143 17.19 -0.81 2.89
CA GLU A 143 16.47 -0.66 4.16
C GLU A 143 16.27 -2.01 4.84
N LEU A 144 15.84 -3.02 4.09
CA LEU A 144 15.66 -4.36 4.62
C LEU A 144 16.97 -4.99 5.11
N ARG A 145 18.07 -4.73 4.39
CA ARG A 145 19.39 -5.21 4.80
C ARG A 145 19.88 -4.52 6.07
N ARG A 146 19.60 -3.23 6.23
CA ARG A 146 19.95 -2.51 7.45
C ARG A 146 19.23 -3.05 8.68
N LEU A 147 17.96 -3.37 8.54
CA LEU A 147 17.19 -3.99 9.62
C LEU A 147 17.76 -5.35 10.02
N ARG A 148 18.32 -6.08 9.06
CA ARG A 148 18.98 -7.36 9.32
C ARG A 148 20.31 -7.19 10.07
N GLU A 149 21.07 -6.14 9.74
CA GLU A 149 22.40 -5.89 10.29
C GLU A 149 22.36 -5.22 11.67
N SER A 150 21.21 -4.65 12.04
CA SER A 150 20.99 -4.18 13.40
C SER A 150 20.61 -5.39 14.24
N PRO A 151 21.55 -6.03 14.96
CA PRO A 151 21.18 -7.09 15.86
C PRO A 151 20.23 -6.52 16.88
N GLY A 152 19.12 -7.18 17.08
CA GLY A 152 18.13 -6.72 18.03
C GLY A 152 18.79 -6.37 19.35
N GLU A 153 18.62 -5.15 19.79
CA GLU A 153 19.19 -4.62 21.02
C GLU A 153 18.72 -5.38 22.27
N GLY A 154 18.00 -6.46 22.10
CA GLY A 154 17.46 -7.26 23.19
C GLY A 154 18.26 -8.47 23.58
N THR A 155 19.38 -8.76 22.93
CA THR A 155 20.25 -9.85 23.36
C THR A 155 21.34 -9.30 24.23
N ALA A 156 21.01 -9.27 25.46
CA ALA A 156 22.09 -9.11 26.45
C ALA A 156 22.95 -10.35 26.46
#